data_62204accd3f20e8eb8d1a3c3e645add7
#
_entry.id   62204accd3f20e8eb8d1a3c3e645add7
#
_cell.length_a   1.000
_cell.length_b   1.000
_cell.length_c   1.000
_cell.angle_alpha   90.00
_cell.angle_beta   90.00
_cell.angle_gamma   90.00
#
_symmetry.space_group_name_H-M   'P 1'
#
loop_
_entity.id
_entity.type
_entity.pdbx_description
1 polymer ?
#
loop_
_entity_poly.entity_id
_entity_poly.type
_entity_poly.pdbx_seq_one_letter_code
_entity_poly.pdbx_strand_id
1 'polypeptide(L)'
;VPTTTESEELYETLCELGTAQRATAERTYLKSTLRHLGVPVPAVRRVVRTWVRQHPVLTADDVFRMADELWQRPVHETRLAAIELLAAVPGAVTAVRLPWLDGHLRDCRTWALVDPLAGVVVADLAFRDPESTLPVLDRWVTDDDFWVQRGAVLALRSLLRHGDQLDRLFAYAEQLLPETEFFIRKVLGWVLREVAPRHPREVSAWLREHMGEMNLVTLREPLRKLPDAAELRALYDTRRNSPG
;
A
#
# COMPACT_ATOMS: atom_id res chain seq x y z
N VAL A 1 34.74 19.73 9.75
CA VAL A 1 33.80 19.70 8.61
C VAL A 1 32.70 18.72 9.01
N PRO A 2 31.41 19.11 9.07
CA PRO A 2 30.37 18.16 9.34
C PRO A 2 30.36 17.12 8.21
N THR A 3 30.53 15.85 8.55
CA THR A 3 30.38 14.74 7.62
C THR A 3 28.91 14.71 7.22
N THR A 4 28.63 14.98 5.96
CA THR A 4 27.28 14.81 5.38
C THR A 4 26.83 13.38 5.63
N THR A 5 25.67 13.19 6.22
CA THR A 5 25.14 11.84 6.44
C THR A 5 24.66 11.26 5.11
N GLU A 6 24.65 9.94 5.00
CA GLU A 6 24.18 9.23 3.79
C GLU A 6 22.74 9.60 3.44
N SER A 7 21.91 9.87 4.42
CA SER A 7 20.53 10.36 4.23
C SER A 7 20.50 11.79 3.68
N GLU A 8 21.48 12.64 4.01
CA GLU A 8 21.62 13.98 3.45
C GLU A 8 22.02 13.93 1.97
N GLU A 9 22.97 13.09 1.60
CA GLU A 9 23.40 12.92 0.20
C GLU A 9 22.23 12.48 -0.69
N LEU A 10 21.39 11.53 -0.21
CA LEU A 10 20.18 11.14 -0.92
C LEU A 10 19.18 12.31 -1.05
N TYR A 11 19.01 13.08 0.01
CA TYR A 11 18.12 14.23 -0.01
C TYR A 11 18.60 15.30 -1.01
N GLU A 12 19.89 15.65 -1.01
CA GLU A 12 20.47 16.61 -1.95
C GLU A 12 20.29 16.13 -3.40
N THR A 13 20.58 14.86 -3.69
CA THR A 13 20.35 14.27 -5.01
C THR A 13 18.88 14.35 -5.44
N LEU A 14 17.94 14.14 -4.53
CA LEU A 14 16.51 14.32 -4.84
C LEU A 14 16.15 15.78 -5.08
N CYS A 15 16.74 16.71 -4.35
CA CYS A 15 16.52 18.15 -4.57
C CYS A 15 16.94 18.60 -5.98
N GLU A 16 18.08 18.10 -6.49
CA GLU A 16 18.57 18.41 -7.82
C GLU A 16 17.66 17.91 -8.95
N LEU A 17 16.94 16.80 -8.71
CA LEU A 17 16.07 16.18 -9.71
C LEU A 17 14.63 16.72 -9.71
N GLY A 18 14.28 17.49 -8.71
CA GLY A 18 12.94 18.03 -8.51
C GLY A 18 12.62 19.23 -9.40
N THR A 19 11.32 19.44 -9.64
CA THR A 19 10.85 20.66 -10.31
C THR A 19 9.68 21.30 -9.56
N ALA A 20 9.70 22.63 -9.44
CA ALA A 20 8.66 23.36 -8.71
C ALA A 20 7.26 23.18 -9.32
N GLN A 21 7.18 23.10 -10.66
CA GLN A 21 5.91 22.86 -11.35
C GLN A 21 5.29 21.52 -10.95
N ARG A 22 6.08 20.44 -10.96
CA ARG A 22 5.61 19.10 -10.58
C ARG A 22 5.30 19.04 -9.09
N ALA A 23 6.14 19.63 -8.24
CA ALA A 23 5.93 19.69 -6.81
C ALA A 23 4.56 20.28 -6.45
N THR A 24 4.20 21.41 -7.08
CA THR A 24 2.90 22.05 -6.89
C THR A 24 1.74 21.18 -7.37
N ALA A 25 1.87 20.59 -8.56
CA ALA A 25 0.83 19.72 -9.12
C ALA A 25 0.60 18.47 -8.27
N GLU A 26 1.65 17.78 -7.86
CA GLU A 26 1.55 16.57 -7.02
C GLU A 26 1.00 16.87 -5.64
N ARG A 27 1.48 17.93 -4.98
CA ARG A 27 0.98 18.35 -3.67
C ARG A 27 -0.53 18.60 -3.72
N THR A 28 -1.00 19.31 -4.76
CA THR A 28 -2.43 19.59 -4.96
C THR A 28 -3.21 18.30 -5.22
N TYR A 29 -2.73 17.44 -6.11
CA TYR A 29 -3.38 16.18 -6.47
C TYR A 29 -3.51 15.23 -5.27
N LEU A 30 -2.45 15.09 -4.47
CA LEU A 30 -2.43 14.22 -3.30
C LEU A 30 -3.07 14.86 -2.07
N LYS A 31 -3.43 16.14 -2.13
CA LYS A 31 -3.87 16.93 -0.97
C LYS A 31 -2.90 16.81 0.21
N SER A 32 -1.61 16.76 -0.09
CA SER A 32 -0.55 16.48 0.85
C SER A 32 -0.21 17.71 1.69
N THR A 33 0.03 17.49 2.99
CA THR A 33 0.56 18.50 3.91
C THR A 33 2.10 18.57 3.88
N LEU A 34 2.75 17.57 3.30
CA LEU A 34 4.20 17.53 3.18
C LEU A 34 4.71 18.54 2.15
N ARG A 35 5.97 18.92 2.28
CA ARG A 35 6.71 19.57 1.19
C ARG A 35 6.92 18.56 0.06
N HIS A 36 6.82 19.00 -1.19
CA HIS A 36 7.16 18.19 -2.36
C HIS A 36 8.37 18.80 -3.08
N LEU A 37 9.27 17.95 -3.55
CA LEU A 37 10.40 18.33 -4.40
C LEU A 37 9.99 18.27 -5.88
N GLY A 38 9.02 17.44 -6.23
CA GLY A 38 8.55 17.22 -7.59
C GLY A 38 9.44 16.28 -8.39
N VAL A 39 9.98 15.25 -7.72
CA VAL A 39 10.76 14.18 -8.35
C VAL A 39 9.83 13.05 -8.77
N PRO A 40 9.83 12.62 -10.05
CA PRO A 40 9.02 11.47 -10.47
C PRO A 40 9.36 10.19 -9.71
N VAL A 41 8.35 9.39 -9.32
CA VAL A 41 8.53 8.10 -8.63
C VAL A 41 9.60 7.20 -9.27
N PRO A 42 9.66 7.03 -10.62
CA PRO A 42 10.72 6.24 -11.24
C PRO A 42 12.13 6.82 -11.03
N ALA A 43 12.26 8.14 -10.86
CA ALA A 43 13.53 8.77 -10.57
C ALA A 43 13.96 8.55 -9.11
N VAL A 44 13.04 8.67 -8.13
CA VAL A 44 13.29 8.32 -6.73
C VAL A 44 13.78 6.88 -6.63
N ARG A 45 13.08 5.93 -7.27
CA ARG A 45 13.47 4.51 -7.32
C ARG A 45 14.86 4.30 -7.91
N ARG A 46 15.19 5.01 -8.96
CA ARG A 46 16.51 4.90 -9.59
C ARG A 46 17.62 5.42 -8.68
N VAL A 47 17.42 6.55 -8.04
CA VAL A 47 18.37 7.13 -7.06
C VAL A 47 18.64 6.12 -5.95
N VAL A 48 17.60 5.63 -5.28
CA VAL A 48 17.72 4.66 -4.18
C VAL A 48 18.42 3.38 -4.63
N ARG A 49 18.02 2.78 -5.76
CA ARG A 49 18.65 1.55 -6.27
C ARG A 49 20.12 1.77 -6.64
N THR A 50 20.47 2.94 -7.17
CA THR A 50 21.86 3.27 -7.50
C THR A 50 22.68 3.40 -6.22
N TRP A 51 22.14 4.09 -5.23
CA TRP A 51 22.76 4.26 -3.93
C TRP A 51 23.00 2.90 -3.24
N VAL A 52 21.99 2.02 -3.16
CA VAL A 52 22.13 0.66 -2.57
C VAL A 52 23.23 -0.16 -3.27
N ARG A 53 23.33 -0.09 -4.60
CA ARG A 53 24.38 -0.79 -5.35
C ARG A 53 25.81 -0.27 -5.04
N GLN A 54 25.93 1.01 -4.70
CA GLN A 54 27.21 1.62 -4.32
C GLN A 54 27.62 1.30 -2.89
N HIS A 55 26.68 0.78 -2.07
CA HIS A 55 26.89 0.46 -0.66
C HIS A 55 26.59 -1.05 -0.40
N PRO A 56 27.40 -1.99 -0.94
CA PRO A 56 27.08 -3.42 -0.92
C PRO A 56 27.24 -4.09 0.46
N VAL A 57 27.79 -3.39 1.45
CA VAL A 57 28.02 -3.91 2.81
C VAL A 57 27.03 -3.39 3.85
N LEU A 58 25.89 -2.80 3.41
CA LEU A 58 24.84 -2.31 4.29
C LEU A 58 24.25 -3.46 5.13
N THR A 59 24.19 -3.25 6.43
CA THR A 59 23.42 -4.12 7.32
C THR A 59 21.94 -3.75 7.30
N ALA A 60 21.09 -4.66 7.76
CA ALA A 60 19.66 -4.38 7.93
C ALA A 60 19.39 -3.18 8.85
N ASP A 61 20.20 -3.04 9.91
CA ASP A 61 20.11 -1.93 10.86
C ASP A 61 20.53 -0.59 10.24
N ASP A 62 21.55 -0.58 9.38
CA ASP A 62 21.95 0.63 8.65
C ASP A 62 20.84 1.11 7.71
N VAL A 63 20.26 0.18 6.96
CA VAL A 63 19.12 0.45 6.05
C VAL A 63 17.95 1.02 6.83
N PHE A 64 17.62 0.40 7.97
CA PHE A 64 16.51 0.84 8.80
C PHE A 64 16.75 2.23 9.41
N ARG A 65 17.94 2.47 9.98
CA ARG A 65 18.34 3.76 10.53
C ARG A 65 18.23 4.87 9.47
N MET A 66 18.73 4.62 8.28
CA MET A 66 18.69 5.56 7.18
C MET A 66 17.27 5.83 6.70
N ALA A 67 16.42 4.79 6.64
CA ALA A 67 15.00 4.95 6.32
C ALA A 67 14.29 5.83 7.36
N ASP A 68 14.60 5.65 8.64
CA ASP A 68 14.05 6.48 9.72
C ASP A 68 14.50 7.95 9.60
N GLU A 69 15.79 8.20 9.36
CA GLU A 69 16.32 9.55 9.13
C GLU A 69 15.65 10.26 7.93
N LEU A 70 15.45 9.54 6.82
CA LEU A 70 14.75 10.06 5.65
C LEU A 70 13.27 10.36 5.96
N TRP A 71 12.62 9.53 6.78
CA TRP A 71 11.22 9.72 7.15
C TRP A 71 10.99 10.93 8.03
N GLN A 72 11.92 11.25 8.94
CA GLN A 72 11.82 12.41 9.82
C GLN A 72 11.74 13.75 9.06
N ARG A 73 12.16 13.78 7.81
CA ARG A 73 12.01 14.95 6.96
C ARG A 73 10.56 15.09 6.50
N PRO A 74 9.91 16.26 6.67
CA PRO A 74 8.53 16.49 6.24
C PRO A 74 8.45 16.70 4.71
N VAL A 75 9.09 15.81 3.95
CA VAL A 75 9.21 15.85 2.48
C VAL A 75 8.67 14.55 1.90
N HIS A 76 7.80 14.64 0.90
CA HIS A 76 7.13 13.49 0.30
C HIS A 76 8.14 12.51 -0.32
N GLU A 77 9.08 13.00 -1.09
CA GLU A 77 10.04 12.16 -1.82
C GLU A 77 11.08 11.52 -0.91
N THR A 78 11.43 12.13 0.24
CA THR A 78 12.31 11.47 1.21
C THR A 78 11.60 10.32 1.91
N ARG A 79 10.32 10.47 2.24
CA ARG A 79 9.50 9.36 2.77
C ARG A 79 9.32 8.25 1.74
N LEU A 80 9.11 8.61 0.48
CA LEU A 80 9.08 7.61 -0.60
C LEU A 80 10.44 6.93 -0.76
N ALA A 81 11.56 7.66 -0.66
CA ALA A 81 12.90 7.10 -0.72
C ALA A 81 13.17 6.14 0.46
N ALA A 82 12.70 6.47 1.68
CA ALA A 82 12.75 5.57 2.83
C ALA A 82 12.04 4.24 2.54
N ILE A 83 10.83 4.28 1.99
CA ILE A 83 10.07 3.08 1.61
C ILE A 83 10.81 2.27 0.53
N GLU A 84 11.30 2.94 -0.51
CA GLU A 84 12.02 2.28 -1.61
C GLU A 84 13.36 1.68 -1.14
N LEU A 85 14.01 2.28 -0.12
CA LEU A 85 15.22 1.75 0.51
C LEU A 85 14.92 0.44 1.26
N LEU A 86 13.87 0.43 2.10
CA LEU A 86 13.40 -0.77 2.81
C LEU A 86 13.01 -1.88 1.82
N ALA A 87 12.38 -1.52 0.71
CA ALA A 87 11.98 -2.47 -0.33
C ALA A 87 13.15 -3.00 -1.16
N ALA A 88 14.24 -2.24 -1.28
CA ALA A 88 15.40 -2.63 -2.10
C ALA A 88 16.33 -3.63 -1.40
N VAL A 89 16.27 -3.74 -0.07
CA VAL A 89 17.12 -4.63 0.71
C VAL A 89 16.26 -5.70 1.39
N PRO A 90 16.12 -6.89 0.77
CA PRO A 90 15.33 -7.97 1.34
C PRO A 90 15.81 -8.34 2.76
N GLY A 91 14.88 -8.48 3.69
CA GLY A 91 15.19 -8.82 5.08
C GLY A 91 15.61 -7.64 5.97
N ALA A 92 15.71 -6.42 5.43
CA ALA A 92 15.95 -5.22 6.25
C ALA A 92 14.85 -4.98 7.27
N VAL A 93 13.62 -5.40 6.96
CA VAL A 93 12.48 -5.31 7.85
C VAL A 93 12.15 -6.68 8.44
N THR A 94 12.11 -6.76 9.77
CA THR A 94 11.68 -7.94 10.54
C THR A 94 10.46 -7.60 11.39
N ALA A 95 9.82 -8.61 11.98
CA ALA A 95 8.62 -8.42 12.82
C ALA A 95 8.82 -7.46 14.00
N VAL A 96 10.05 -7.32 14.51
CA VAL A 96 10.40 -6.34 15.56
C VAL A 96 10.08 -4.89 15.13
N ARG A 97 10.03 -4.63 13.81
CA ARG A 97 9.76 -3.31 13.23
C ARG A 97 8.26 -3.05 12.96
N LEU A 98 7.37 -4.01 13.23
CA LEU A 98 5.92 -3.82 13.04
C LEU A 98 5.34 -2.60 13.77
N PRO A 99 5.75 -2.25 15.01
CA PRO A 99 5.28 -1.02 15.65
C PRO A 99 5.72 0.26 14.91
N TRP A 100 6.91 0.27 14.33
CA TRP A 100 7.40 1.37 13.50
C TRP A 100 6.55 1.49 12.22
N LEU A 101 6.28 0.36 11.54
CA LEU A 101 5.44 0.33 10.33
C LEU A 101 4.02 0.82 10.61
N ASP A 102 3.42 0.43 11.75
CA ASP A 102 2.10 0.90 12.19
C ASP A 102 2.07 2.43 12.33
N GLY A 103 3.01 2.99 13.10
CA GLY A 103 3.10 4.44 13.28
C GLY A 103 3.29 5.20 11.97
N HIS A 104 4.06 4.63 11.04
CA HIS A 104 4.36 5.27 9.75
C HIS A 104 3.21 5.13 8.75
N LEU A 105 2.41 4.07 8.80
CA LEU A 105 1.15 3.99 8.05
C LEU A 105 0.19 5.10 8.42
N ARG A 106 0.03 5.40 9.72
CA ARG A 106 -0.79 6.53 10.21
C ARG A 106 -0.26 7.88 9.76
N ASP A 107 1.07 8.03 9.71
CA ASP A 107 1.73 9.29 9.31
C ASP A 107 1.78 9.50 7.78
N CYS A 108 1.54 8.48 6.98
CA CYS A 108 1.52 8.57 5.51
C CYS A 108 0.48 9.58 4.99
N ARG A 109 -0.73 9.56 5.51
CA ARG A 109 -1.87 10.42 5.16
C ARG A 109 -2.16 10.57 3.67
N THR A 110 -1.62 9.68 2.86
CA THR A 110 -1.85 9.62 1.42
C THR A 110 -1.59 8.21 0.88
N TRP A 111 -2.43 7.79 -0.05
CA TRP A 111 -2.27 6.51 -0.73
C TRP A 111 -0.90 6.36 -1.43
N ALA A 112 -0.30 7.47 -1.88
CA ALA A 112 0.98 7.45 -2.58
C ALA A 112 2.16 6.96 -1.71
N LEU A 113 2.03 7.01 -0.37
CA LEU A 113 2.99 6.46 0.60
C LEU A 113 2.47 5.16 1.22
N VAL A 114 1.16 5.08 1.55
CA VAL A 114 0.55 3.86 2.12
C VAL A 114 0.72 2.66 1.20
N ASP A 115 0.44 2.82 -0.09
CA ASP A 115 0.42 1.71 -1.04
C ASP A 115 1.81 1.05 -1.20
N PRO A 116 2.91 1.76 -1.41
CA PRO A 116 4.22 1.13 -1.45
C PRO A 116 4.68 0.63 -0.07
N LEU A 117 4.40 1.34 1.04
CA LEU A 117 4.78 0.89 2.37
C LEU A 117 4.08 -0.43 2.72
N ALA A 118 2.77 -0.49 2.61
CA ALA A 118 2.00 -1.69 2.93
C ALA A 118 2.11 -2.78 1.85
N GLY A 119 1.88 -2.41 0.58
CA GLY A 119 1.78 -3.37 -0.51
C GLY A 119 3.13 -3.90 -1.04
N VAL A 120 4.26 -3.36 -0.58
CA VAL A 120 5.60 -3.86 -0.90
C VAL A 120 6.33 -4.26 0.37
N VAL A 121 6.58 -3.33 1.31
CA VAL A 121 7.43 -3.59 2.49
C VAL A 121 6.74 -4.53 3.48
N VAL A 122 5.51 -4.19 3.91
CA VAL A 122 4.76 -5.05 4.85
C VAL A 122 4.34 -6.36 4.17
N ALA A 123 3.97 -6.32 2.88
CA ALA A 123 3.61 -7.51 2.12
C ALA A 123 4.78 -8.50 1.95
N ASP A 124 6.02 -8.02 1.82
CA ASP A 124 7.22 -8.85 1.83
C ASP A 124 7.44 -9.48 3.22
N LEU A 125 7.30 -8.68 4.27
CA LEU A 125 7.39 -9.20 5.65
C LEU A 125 6.31 -10.26 5.92
N ALA A 126 5.05 -10.00 5.54
CA ALA A 126 3.95 -10.96 5.70
C ALA A 126 4.21 -12.28 4.97
N PHE A 127 4.86 -12.23 3.82
CA PHE A 127 5.23 -13.42 3.06
C PHE A 127 6.38 -14.20 3.70
N ARG A 128 7.39 -13.51 4.24
CA ARG A 128 8.56 -14.14 4.89
C ARG A 128 8.31 -14.62 6.31
N ASP A 129 7.47 -13.90 7.05
CA ASP A 129 7.13 -14.18 8.45
C ASP A 129 5.63 -13.98 8.68
N PRO A 130 4.78 -14.89 8.13
CA PRO A 130 3.34 -14.81 8.28
C PRO A 130 2.88 -15.00 9.74
N GLU A 131 3.58 -15.83 10.52
CA GLU A 131 3.19 -16.13 11.90
C GLU A 131 3.21 -14.86 12.78
N SER A 132 4.23 -14.03 12.64
CA SER A 132 4.32 -12.77 13.39
C SER A 132 3.49 -11.65 12.78
N THR A 133 3.30 -11.64 11.46
CA THR A 133 2.73 -10.48 10.76
C THR A 133 1.21 -10.57 10.64
N LEU A 134 0.65 -11.73 10.30
CA LEU A 134 -0.80 -11.85 10.09
C LEU A 134 -1.65 -11.45 11.30
N PRO A 135 -1.29 -11.80 12.57
CA PRO A 135 -2.04 -11.30 13.72
C PRO A 135 -2.03 -9.77 13.88
N VAL A 136 -1.01 -9.10 13.34
CA VAL A 136 -0.96 -7.63 13.32
C VAL A 136 -1.90 -7.08 12.25
N LEU A 137 -1.94 -7.69 11.06
CA LEU A 137 -2.87 -7.31 10.00
C LEU A 137 -4.33 -7.51 10.41
N ASP A 138 -4.64 -8.58 11.18
CA ASP A 138 -5.97 -8.84 11.73
C ASP A 138 -6.44 -7.71 12.69
N ARG A 139 -5.51 -7.07 13.40
CA ARG A 139 -5.81 -5.87 14.21
C ARG A 139 -5.92 -4.61 13.34
N TRP A 140 -5.07 -4.47 12.33
CA TRP A 140 -5.08 -3.30 11.46
C TRP A 140 -6.38 -3.17 10.66
N VAL A 141 -7.00 -4.26 10.26
CA VAL A 141 -8.25 -4.21 9.49
C VAL A 141 -9.42 -3.66 10.29
N THR A 142 -9.35 -3.71 11.63
CA THR A 142 -10.36 -3.17 12.56
C THR A 142 -9.96 -1.84 13.19
N ASP A 143 -8.89 -1.22 12.70
CA ASP A 143 -8.38 0.04 13.23
C ASP A 143 -9.29 1.24 12.87
N ASP A 144 -9.30 2.29 13.71
CA ASP A 144 -10.07 3.51 13.45
C ASP A 144 -9.47 4.36 12.32
N ASP A 145 -8.16 4.18 12.01
CA ASP A 145 -7.50 4.88 10.92
C ASP A 145 -7.63 4.08 9.60
N PHE A 146 -8.38 4.62 8.67
CA PHE A 146 -8.61 3.96 7.37
C PHE A 146 -7.33 3.75 6.53
N TRP A 147 -6.24 4.48 6.78
CA TRP A 147 -4.96 4.21 6.14
C TRP A 147 -4.32 2.93 6.66
N VAL A 148 -4.48 2.63 7.94
CA VAL A 148 -4.06 1.37 8.56
C VAL A 148 -4.92 0.22 8.06
N GLN A 149 -6.25 0.38 8.01
CA GLN A 149 -7.17 -0.60 7.41
C GLN A 149 -6.78 -0.91 5.95
N ARG A 150 -6.52 0.14 5.16
CA ARG A 150 -6.04 0.00 3.77
C ARG A 150 -4.72 -0.77 3.72
N GLY A 151 -3.82 -0.48 4.65
CA GLY A 151 -2.53 -1.15 4.80
C GLY A 151 -2.69 -2.64 5.04
N ALA A 152 -3.63 -3.06 5.90
CA ALA A 152 -3.92 -4.47 6.17
C ALA A 152 -4.28 -5.24 4.88
N VAL A 153 -5.19 -4.70 4.08
CA VAL A 153 -5.61 -5.32 2.82
C VAL A 153 -4.45 -5.41 1.82
N LEU A 154 -3.67 -4.34 1.68
CA LEU A 154 -2.54 -4.32 0.74
C LEU A 154 -1.40 -5.24 1.15
N ALA A 155 -1.18 -5.44 2.44
CA ALA A 155 -0.14 -6.32 2.95
C ALA A 155 -0.37 -7.80 2.63
N LEU A 156 -1.62 -8.22 2.38
CA LEU A 156 -1.92 -9.60 1.94
C LEU A 156 -1.47 -9.89 0.49
N ARG A 157 -1.19 -8.88 -0.32
CA ARG A 157 -0.97 -9.04 -1.78
C ARG A 157 0.15 -10.01 -2.14
N SER A 158 1.20 -10.09 -1.35
CA SER A 158 2.28 -11.04 -1.63
C SER A 158 1.83 -12.48 -1.43
N LEU A 159 1.17 -12.77 -0.33
CA LEU A 159 0.58 -14.09 -0.02
C LEU A 159 -0.48 -14.48 -1.06
N LEU A 160 -1.40 -13.58 -1.38
CA LEU A 160 -2.45 -13.80 -2.39
C LEU A 160 -1.88 -14.14 -3.78
N ARG A 161 -0.77 -13.52 -4.17
CA ARG A 161 -0.09 -13.87 -5.45
C ARG A 161 0.47 -15.29 -5.46
N HIS A 162 0.76 -15.85 -4.30
CA HIS A 162 1.20 -17.25 -4.16
C HIS A 162 0.05 -18.22 -3.91
N GLY A 163 -1.21 -17.73 -3.94
CA GLY A 163 -2.42 -18.56 -3.78
C GLY A 163 -2.80 -18.82 -2.35
N ASP A 164 -2.29 -18.04 -1.41
CA ASP A 164 -2.55 -18.17 0.02
C ASP A 164 -3.42 -17.02 0.55
N GLN A 165 -4.10 -17.22 1.68
CA GLN A 165 -4.86 -16.22 2.44
C GLN A 165 -6.10 -15.64 1.72
N LEU A 166 -6.73 -16.36 0.78
CA LEU A 166 -7.93 -15.88 0.10
C LEU A 166 -9.11 -15.70 1.08
N ASP A 167 -9.30 -16.66 2.01
CA ASP A 167 -10.35 -16.59 3.03
C ASP A 167 -10.14 -15.39 3.95
N ARG A 168 -8.88 -15.08 4.30
CA ARG A 168 -8.57 -13.88 5.10
C ARG A 168 -8.87 -12.59 4.33
N LEU A 169 -8.60 -12.55 3.03
CA LEU A 169 -9.00 -11.41 2.21
C LEU A 169 -10.52 -11.22 2.23
N PHE A 170 -11.31 -12.29 2.11
CA PHE A 170 -12.76 -12.20 2.17
C PHE A 170 -13.25 -11.74 3.54
N ALA A 171 -12.70 -12.27 4.63
CA ALA A 171 -13.01 -11.81 5.99
C ALA A 171 -12.68 -10.31 6.19
N TYR A 172 -11.54 -9.83 5.68
CA TYR A 172 -11.20 -8.41 5.71
C TYR A 172 -12.16 -7.57 4.87
N ALA A 173 -12.53 -8.07 3.70
CA ALA A 173 -13.48 -7.38 2.84
C ALA A 173 -14.86 -7.26 3.49
N GLU A 174 -15.37 -8.30 4.14
CA GLU A 174 -16.63 -8.28 4.89
C GLU A 174 -16.62 -7.24 6.00
N GLN A 175 -15.56 -7.17 6.79
CA GLN A 175 -15.41 -6.16 7.83
C GLN A 175 -15.40 -4.72 7.29
N LEU A 176 -14.85 -4.53 6.09
CA LEU A 176 -14.67 -3.21 5.47
C LEU A 176 -15.80 -2.84 4.49
N LEU A 177 -16.76 -3.73 4.19
CA LEU A 177 -17.89 -3.40 3.31
C LEU A 177 -18.73 -2.21 3.80
N PRO A 178 -18.99 -2.04 5.12
CA PRO A 178 -19.74 -0.90 5.64
C PRO A 178 -19.00 0.44 5.50
N GLU A 179 -17.69 0.43 5.28
CA GLU A 179 -16.89 1.64 5.24
C GLU A 179 -17.29 2.55 4.08
N THR A 180 -17.41 3.85 4.40
CA THR A 180 -17.79 4.87 3.42
C THR A 180 -16.60 5.54 2.75
N GLU A 181 -15.40 5.37 3.32
CA GLU A 181 -14.17 5.96 2.79
C GLU A 181 -13.86 5.47 1.37
N PHE A 182 -13.65 6.42 0.47
CA PHE A 182 -13.35 6.13 -0.93
C PHE A 182 -12.12 5.23 -1.09
N PHE A 183 -11.08 5.47 -0.29
CA PHE A 183 -9.82 4.71 -0.39
C PHE A 183 -9.95 3.27 0.10
N ILE A 184 -10.89 2.97 1.01
CA ILE A 184 -11.23 1.61 1.42
C ILE A 184 -11.99 0.91 0.30
N ARG A 185 -13.04 1.53 -0.23
CA ARG A 185 -13.80 0.99 -1.37
C ARG A 185 -12.90 0.69 -2.57
N LYS A 186 -11.93 1.56 -2.84
CA LYS A 186 -10.97 1.38 -3.93
C LYS A 186 -10.01 0.22 -3.68
N VAL A 187 -9.46 0.05 -2.48
CA VAL A 187 -8.50 -1.03 -2.22
C VAL A 187 -9.18 -2.39 -2.27
N LEU A 188 -10.39 -2.52 -1.74
CA LEU A 188 -11.17 -3.76 -1.83
C LEU A 188 -11.39 -4.17 -3.29
N GLY A 189 -11.92 -3.25 -4.11
CA GLY A 189 -12.11 -3.52 -5.53
C GLY A 189 -10.80 -3.85 -6.25
N TRP A 190 -9.72 -3.16 -5.95
CA TRP A 190 -8.42 -3.40 -6.55
C TRP A 190 -7.87 -4.80 -6.21
N VAL A 191 -7.85 -5.19 -4.94
CA VAL A 191 -7.29 -6.48 -4.53
C VAL A 191 -8.17 -7.64 -5.02
N LEU A 192 -9.51 -7.51 -4.96
CA LEU A 192 -10.45 -8.47 -5.56
C LEU A 192 -10.20 -8.64 -7.08
N ARG A 193 -9.91 -7.56 -7.81
CA ARG A 193 -9.52 -7.64 -9.22
C ARG A 193 -8.19 -8.38 -9.43
N GLU A 194 -7.23 -8.23 -8.53
CA GLU A 194 -5.93 -8.92 -8.64
C GLU A 194 -6.06 -10.44 -8.45
N VAL A 195 -6.94 -10.89 -7.55
CA VAL A 195 -7.15 -12.31 -7.28
C VAL A 195 -8.15 -12.97 -8.24
N ALA A 196 -9.07 -12.22 -8.84
CA ALA A 196 -10.12 -12.73 -9.73
C ALA A 196 -9.62 -13.64 -10.87
N PRO A 197 -8.47 -13.40 -11.55
CA PRO A 197 -7.99 -14.29 -12.61
C PRO A 197 -7.59 -15.69 -12.13
N ARG A 198 -7.20 -15.84 -10.87
CA ARG A 198 -6.81 -17.13 -10.27
C ARG A 198 -7.96 -17.81 -9.53
N HIS A 199 -8.88 -17.04 -8.99
CA HIS A 199 -10.00 -17.48 -8.15
C HIS A 199 -11.34 -16.92 -8.67
N PRO A 200 -11.68 -17.10 -9.96
CA PRO A 200 -12.86 -16.46 -10.53
C PRO A 200 -14.17 -16.95 -9.92
N ARG A 201 -14.26 -18.23 -9.55
CA ARG A 201 -15.47 -18.82 -8.96
C ARG A 201 -15.70 -18.30 -7.53
N GLU A 202 -14.65 -18.30 -6.74
CA GLU A 202 -14.67 -17.87 -5.33
C GLU A 202 -14.99 -16.37 -5.24
N VAL A 203 -14.35 -15.55 -6.06
CA VAL A 203 -14.63 -14.10 -6.11
C VAL A 203 -16.05 -13.83 -6.59
N SER A 204 -16.53 -14.53 -7.64
CA SER A 204 -17.90 -14.36 -8.11
C SER A 204 -18.94 -14.80 -7.08
N ALA A 205 -18.69 -15.89 -6.35
CA ALA A 205 -19.56 -16.37 -5.28
C ALA A 205 -19.65 -15.34 -4.14
N TRP A 206 -18.49 -14.87 -3.68
CA TRP A 206 -18.41 -13.84 -2.63
C TRP A 206 -19.12 -12.54 -3.05
N LEU A 207 -18.92 -12.08 -4.30
CA LEU A 207 -19.62 -10.90 -4.82
C LEU A 207 -21.14 -11.07 -4.84
N ARG A 208 -21.67 -12.26 -5.17
CA ARG A 208 -23.12 -12.51 -5.18
C ARG A 208 -23.70 -12.49 -3.77
N GLU A 209 -22.99 -13.06 -2.81
CA GLU A 209 -23.41 -13.11 -1.41
C GLU A 209 -23.52 -11.69 -0.83
N HIS A 210 -22.50 -10.86 -1.03
CA HIS A 210 -22.42 -9.51 -0.45
C HIS A 210 -22.95 -8.40 -1.37
N MET A 211 -23.66 -8.76 -2.45
CA MET A 211 -24.13 -7.81 -3.46
C MET A 211 -25.01 -6.68 -2.90
N GLY A 212 -25.78 -6.96 -1.84
CA GLY A 212 -26.67 -5.99 -1.18
C GLY A 212 -25.94 -4.89 -0.41
N GLU A 213 -24.76 -5.20 0.10
CA GLU A 213 -23.96 -4.29 0.94
C GLU A 213 -22.90 -3.54 0.11
N MET A 214 -22.67 -4.02 -1.11
CA MET A 214 -21.58 -3.55 -1.94
C MET A 214 -21.87 -2.21 -2.62
N ASN A 215 -20.88 -1.36 -2.67
CA ASN A 215 -20.93 -0.14 -3.49
C ASN A 215 -20.33 -0.39 -4.88
N LEU A 216 -20.70 0.50 -5.83
CA LEU A 216 -20.26 0.37 -7.22
C LEU A 216 -18.73 0.55 -7.40
N VAL A 217 -18.06 1.31 -6.52
CA VAL A 217 -16.61 1.53 -6.60
C VAL A 217 -15.87 0.22 -6.37
N THR A 218 -16.29 -0.56 -5.36
CA THR A 218 -15.73 -1.88 -5.06
C THR A 218 -16.05 -2.89 -6.17
N LEU A 219 -17.29 -2.94 -6.62
CA LEU A 219 -17.75 -3.93 -7.61
C LEU A 219 -17.10 -3.77 -8.99
N ARG A 220 -16.93 -2.54 -9.47
CA ARG A 220 -16.45 -2.27 -10.86
C ARG A 220 -15.07 -2.83 -11.16
N GLU A 221 -14.21 -2.96 -10.18
CA GLU A 221 -12.84 -3.40 -10.40
C GLU A 221 -12.73 -4.90 -10.71
N PRO A 222 -13.27 -5.83 -9.86
CA PRO A 222 -13.20 -7.26 -10.15
C PRO A 222 -13.98 -7.65 -11.40
N LEU A 223 -15.09 -6.97 -11.74
CA LEU A 223 -15.85 -7.23 -12.98
C LEU A 223 -14.99 -7.13 -14.24
N ARG A 224 -13.90 -6.40 -14.24
CA ARG A 224 -12.97 -6.31 -15.39
C ARG A 224 -12.24 -7.61 -15.69
N LYS A 225 -12.28 -8.58 -14.77
CA LYS A 225 -11.50 -9.83 -14.83
C LYS A 225 -12.34 -11.09 -14.65
N LEU A 226 -13.62 -10.95 -14.35
CA LEU A 226 -14.52 -12.08 -14.14
C LEU A 226 -15.26 -12.46 -15.41
N PRO A 227 -15.44 -13.77 -15.69
CA PRO A 227 -16.13 -14.25 -16.88
C PRO A 227 -17.63 -13.93 -16.86
N ASP A 228 -18.25 -13.85 -15.68
CA ASP A 228 -19.66 -13.60 -15.42
C ASP A 228 -19.97 -12.13 -15.06
N ALA A 229 -19.09 -11.21 -15.48
CA ALA A 229 -19.20 -9.79 -15.15
C ALA A 229 -20.55 -9.15 -15.54
N ALA A 230 -21.11 -9.53 -16.69
CA ALA A 230 -22.39 -9.01 -17.15
C ALA A 230 -23.56 -9.44 -16.25
N GLU A 231 -23.58 -10.70 -15.81
CA GLU A 231 -24.57 -11.26 -14.89
C GLU A 231 -24.49 -10.59 -13.51
N LEU A 232 -23.29 -10.46 -12.95
CA LEU A 232 -23.04 -9.79 -11.67
C LEU A 232 -23.47 -8.32 -11.73
N ARG A 233 -23.24 -7.66 -12.85
CA ARG A 233 -23.65 -6.29 -13.03
C ARG A 233 -25.18 -6.15 -13.08
N ALA A 234 -25.86 -7.01 -13.81
CA ALA A 234 -27.33 -7.03 -13.88
C ALA A 234 -27.95 -7.32 -12.51
N LEU A 235 -27.37 -8.25 -11.74
CA LEU A 235 -27.80 -8.56 -10.38
C LEU A 235 -27.69 -7.34 -9.45
N TYR A 236 -26.57 -6.59 -9.53
CA TYR A 236 -26.37 -5.37 -8.76
C TYR A 236 -27.43 -4.30 -9.09
N ASP A 237 -27.65 -4.08 -10.38
CA ASP A 237 -28.61 -3.06 -10.85
C ASP A 237 -30.05 -3.42 -10.44
N THR A 238 -30.42 -4.71 -10.47
CA THR A 238 -31.74 -5.20 -10.05
C THR A 238 -31.94 -4.98 -8.54
N ARG A 239 -30.97 -5.38 -7.70
CA ARG A 239 -31.09 -5.23 -6.23
C ARG A 239 -31.18 -3.78 -5.80
N ARG A 240 -30.47 -2.88 -6.47
CA ARG A 240 -30.49 -1.46 -6.16
C ARG A 240 -31.79 -0.77 -6.57
N ASN A 241 -32.48 -1.28 -7.59
CA ASN A 241 -33.74 -0.72 -8.11
C ASN A 241 -34.99 -1.36 -7.46
N SER A 242 -34.83 -2.39 -6.64
CA SER A 242 -35.93 -2.97 -5.87
C SER A 242 -36.24 -2.06 -4.68
N PRO A 243 -37.48 -1.52 -4.56
CA PRO A 243 -37.87 -0.78 -3.38
C PRO A 243 -37.83 -1.72 -2.17
N GLY A 244 -37.14 -1.35 -1.10
CA GLY A 244 -37.14 -2.05 0.19
C GLY A 244 -38.47 -1.91 0.91
#